data_98a992f6471cccf73c9b624b380d9289
#
_entry.id   98a992f6471cccf73c9b624b380d9289
#
_cell.length_a   1.000
_cell.length_b   1.000
_cell.length_c   1.000
_cell.angle_alpha   90.00
_cell.angle_beta   90.00
_cell.angle_gamma   90.00
#
_symmetry.space_group_name_H-M   'P 1'
#
loop_
_entity.id
_entity.type
_entity.pdbx_description
1 polymer ?
#
loop_
_entity_poly.entity_id
_entity_poly.type
_entity_poly.pdbx_seq_one_letter_code
_entity_poly.pdbx_strand_id
1 'polypeptide(L)'
;MNYPKAILLSLALLAMHSLNAEVVTYPAGVGVKTLNDFSVEVRQGSGPWLPVDVYPVKVDRVDEKGHNVEVASIAYFDFDGMVDVRVISNKERVNSVRVRPLSYKITPDCVGDTVTFSLSRPRNLSVEVNGDVFHNLHLFANPIDKFRPSDKEIQRALKKKKGSNLIYFGPGVHNLPNDTLFVPSGTTVYIDGGARVYGNIFTEGAHDVNIFGRGEVHPDGRGAGVWVRRSKNVRIDGIVVSQLPIGQCDSVELTNVKSISYYGWGDGMDVFSSSNVILDGVFCRNSDDCAAVYASTQGFKGGSNNVLVKNATLWADVAHPINIGGHGDPNGMDTVQNVTFRNIDILDQAEKQIDYQGCLAINPGDNTLVRNITFENIRIEDFRNGQLVNFRISFNPKYCVSTGRGIQNVLVKDVTYNGSGENLSIIAGYDENHKISGIRFVNLVVNGRKITDDMPGKPKWYKTGDMAGIFVGEHVENLSFE
;
A
#
# COMPACT_ATOMS: atom_id res chain seq x y z
N MET A 1 15.75 -77.75 -2.80
CA MET A 1 16.66 -76.76 -2.24
C MET A 1 16.05 -75.40 -2.47
N ASN A 2 15.44 -74.84 -1.43
CA ASN A 2 14.78 -73.56 -1.47
C ASN A 2 15.71 -72.54 -0.77
N TYR A 3 16.07 -71.46 -1.47
CA TYR A 3 16.73 -70.31 -0.89
C TYR A 3 15.67 -69.19 -0.68
N PRO A 4 15.59 -68.58 0.52
CA PRO A 4 14.70 -67.44 0.72
C PRO A 4 15.34 -66.13 0.21
N LYS A 5 14.55 -65.36 -0.54
CA LYS A 5 14.91 -64.00 -0.94
C LYS A 5 14.88 -63.03 0.25
N ALA A 6 16.00 -62.50 0.60
CA ALA A 6 16.09 -61.40 1.55
C ALA A 6 15.59 -60.13 0.89
N ILE A 7 14.56 -59.51 1.46
CA ILE A 7 14.04 -58.21 1.09
C ILE A 7 14.88 -57.17 1.88
N LEU A 8 15.75 -56.44 1.21
CA LEU A 8 16.40 -55.25 1.77
C LEU A 8 15.36 -54.12 1.80
N LEU A 9 14.91 -53.78 3.01
CA LEU A 9 14.17 -52.52 3.24
C LEU A 9 15.22 -51.40 3.36
N SER A 10 15.34 -50.58 2.33
CA SER A 10 16.12 -49.34 2.40
C SER A 10 15.28 -48.28 3.12
N LEU A 11 15.59 -48.02 4.39
CA LEU A 11 15.11 -46.82 5.10
C LEU A 11 15.79 -45.60 4.46
N ALA A 12 15.07 -44.86 3.63
CA ALA A 12 15.43 -43.52 3.27
C ALA A 12 15.20 -42.60 4.49
N LEU A 13 16.28 -42.28 5.21
CA LEU A 13 16.26 -41.15 6.15
C LEU A 13 16.07 -39.89 5.30
N LEU A 14 14.86 -39.37 5.28
CA LEU A 14 14.62 -37.97 4.95
C LEU A 14 15.29 -37.15 6.05
N ALA A 15 16.47 -36.63 5.76
CA ALA A 15 17.04 -35.53 6.52
C ALA A 15 16.10 -34.32 6.34
N MET A 16 15.18 -34.13 7.27
CA MET A 16 14.51 -32.85 7.46
C MET A 16 15.61 -31.87 7.81
N HIS A 17 16.10 -31.11 6.81
CA HIS A 17 16.75 -29.86 7.12
C HIS A 17 15.72 -29.02 7.85
N SER A 18 15.86 -28.91 9.17
CA SER A 18 15.22 -27.86 9.93
C SER A 18 15.78 -26.55 9.34
N LEU A 19 15.05 -25.93 8.41
CA LEU A 19 15.21 -24.51 8.15
C LEU A 19 15.12 -23.87 9.54
N ASN A 20 16.23 -23.35 10.05
CA ASN A 20 16.22 -22.61 11.29
C ASN A 20 15.28 -21.44 11.06
N ALA A 21 14.09 -21.56 11.61
CA ALA A 21 13.13 -20.48 11.62
C ALA A 21 13.82 -19.31 12.34
N GLU A 22 13.76 -18.11 11.78
CA GLU A 22 14.47 -16.93 12.27
C GLU A 22 13.46 -15.81 12.58
N VAL A 23 13.65 -15.15 13.73
CA VAL A 23 12.99 -13.87 14.06
C VAL A 23 14.06 -12.83 14.31
N VAL A 24 13.92 -11.69 13.65
CA VAL A 24 14.82 -10.54 13.84
C VAL A 24 14.00 -9.36 14.34
N THR A 25 14.35 -8.85 15.52
CA THR A 25 13.78 -7.61 16.08
C THR A 25 14.79 -6.48 15.93
N TYR A 26 14.30 -5.26 15.85
CA TYR A 26 15.10 -4.06 15.58
C TYR A 26 14.93 -3.07 16.75
N PRO A 27 15.78 -3.12 17.77
CA PRO A 27 15.72 -2.19 18.89
C PRO A 27 15.87 -0.73 18.43
N ALA A 28 15.13 0.15 19.07
CA ALA A 28 15.20 1.59 18.83
C ALA A 28 16.63 2.09 19.05
N GLY A 29 17.18 2.76 18.07
CA GLY A 29 18.50 3.37 18.19
C GLY A 29 18.50 4.59 19.11
N VAL A 30 19.70 5.07 19.41
CA VAL A 30 19.89 6.22 20.35
C VAL A 30 19.09 7.44 19.87
N GLY A 31 18.27 7.99 20.76
CA GLY A 31 17.45 9.19 20.51
C GLY A 31 16.16 8.96 19.73
N VAL A 32 15.91 7.76 19.23
CA VAL A 32 14.63 7.43 18.57
C VAL A 32 13.54 7.28 19.63
N LYS A 33 12.43 8.02 19.45
CA LYS A 33 11.29 7.98 20.37
C LYS A 33 10.49 6.69 20.17
N THR A 34 10.18 6.02 21.27
CA THR A 34 9.22 4.92 21.35
C THR A 34 7.89 5.38 21.93
N LEU A 35 6.84 4.59 21.74
CA LEU A 35 5.50 4.82 22.28
C LEU A 35 5.09 3.63 23.17
N ASN A 36 4.46 3.91 24.29
CA ASN A 36 4.05 2.88 25.26
C ASN A 36 2.54 2.60 25.25
N ASP A 37 1.89 2.80 24.12
CA ASP A 37 0.47 2.48 23.99
C ASP A 37 0.22 0.98 23.94
N PHE A 38 1.19 0.26 23.37
CA PHE A 38 1.22 -1.20 23.28
C PHE A 38 2.58 -1.75 23.70
N SER A 39 2.59 -2.94 24.31
CA SER A 39 3.79 -3.77 24.38
C SER A 39 3.65 -4.92 23.38
N VAL A 40 4.66 -5.09 22.54
CA VAL A 40 4.65 -6.12 21.47
C VAL A 40 5.79 -7.09 21.70
N GLU A 41 5.51 -8.37 21.61
CA GLU A 41 6.50 -9.44 21.74
C GLU A 41 6.22 -10.52 20.70
N VAL A 42 7.29 -11.15 20.24
CA VAL A 42 7.25 -12.23 19.24
C VAL A 42 8.08 -13.42 19.71
N ARG A 43 7.70 -14.63 19.30
CA ARG A 43 8.51 -15.83 19.55
C ARG A 43 8.32 -16.88 18.47
N GLN A 44 9.29 -17.76 18.34
CA GLN A 44 9.20 -18.95 17.53
C GLN A 44 9.17 -20.21 18.38
N GLY A 45 8.15 -21.05 18.15
CA GLY A 45 7.96 -22.31 18.87
C GLY A 45 7.96 -22.12 20.39
N SER A 46 8.80 -22.87 21.10
CA SER A 46 8.99 -22.76 22.55
C SER A 46 10.10 -21.81 23.00
N GLY A 47 10.62 -20.99 22.08
CA GLY A 47 11.65 -19.99 22.36
C GLY A 47 11.18 -18.89 23.32
N PRO A 48 12.10 -18.01 23.73
CA PRO A 48 11.78 -16.86 24.55
C PRO A 48 10.91 -15.86 23.76
N TRP A 49 10.09 -15.09 24.47
CA TRP A 49 9.46 -13.90 23.91
C TRP A 49 10.50 -12.80 23.72
N LEU A 50 10.61 -12.28 22.51
CA LEU A 50 11.51 -11.21 22.14
C LEU A 50 10.69 -9.92 22.03
N PRO A 51 11.09 -8.84 22.71
CA PRO A 51 10.41 -7.56 22.62
C PRO A 51 10.59 -6.94 21.22
N VAL A 52 9.53 -6.26 20.77
CA VAL A 52 9.51 -5.44 19.55
C VAL A 52 9.17 -4.02 19.95
N ASP A 53 10.05 -3.08 19.65
CA ASP A 53 9.81 -1.68 19.98
C ASP A 53 8.64 -1.11 19.18
N VAL A 54 7.88 -0.25 19.85
CA VAL A 54 6.70 0.42 19.28
C VAL A 54 7.03 1.88 19.08
N TYR A 55 6.78 2.39 17.89
CA TYR A 55 7.11 3.77 17.51
C TYR A 55 5.83 4.58 17.26
N PRO A 56 5.83 5.89 17.57
CA PRO A 56 4.73 6.77 17.20
C PRO A 56 4.72 7.04 15.69
N VAL A 57 3.55 7.01 15.08
CA VAL A 57 3.31 7.47 13.72
C VAL A 57 2.08 8.38 13.71
N LYS A 58 2.16 9.46 12.95
CA LYS A 58 1.05 10.40 12.82
C LYS A 58 0.11 9.94 11.71
N VAL A 59 -1.20 9.98 11.99
CA VAL A 59 -2.28 9.68 11.05
C VAL A 59 -3.27 10.85 11.04
N ASP A 60 -4.14 10.90 10.05
CA ASP A 60 -5.08 12.00 9.86
C ASP A 60 -6.51 11.60 10.26
N ARG A 61 -7.14 12.39 11.11
CA ARG A 61 -8.57 12.30 11.39
C ARG A 61 -9.26 13.55 10.91
N VAL A 62 -10.00 13.44 9.82
CA VAL A 62 -10.75 14.57 9.28
C VAL A 62 -12.14 14.63 9.91
N ASP A 63 -12.46 15.73 10.53
CA ASP A 63 -13.78 16.07 11.05
C ASP A 63 -14.36 17.31 10.36
N GLU A 64 -15.38 17.93 10.94
CA GLU A 64 -16.01 19.14 10.41
C GLU A 64 -15.08 20.37 10.43
N LYS A 65 -14.07 20.35 11.30
CA LYS A 65 -13.10 21.45 11.45
C LYS A 65 -11.88 21.28 10.54
N GLY A 66 -11.74 20.14 9.86
CA GLY A 66 -10.65 19.84 8.96
C GLY A 66 -9.74 18.71 9.46
N HIS A 67 -8.46 18.80 9.13
CA HIS A 67 -7.45 17.81 9.45
C HIS A 67 -7.03 17.87 10.91
N ASN A 68 -7.07 16.74 11.61
CA ASN A 68 -6.59 16.60 12.99
C ASN A 68 -5.54 15.49 13.04
N VAL A 69 -4.40 15.81 13.62
CA VAL A 69 -3.31 14.84 13.76
C VAL A 69 -3.57 13.96 14.98
N GLU A 70 -3.68 12.66 14.73
CA GLU A 70 -3.70 11.64 15.78
C GLU A 70 -2.39 10.84 15.75
N VAL A 71 -2.10 10.12 16.84
CA VAL A 71 -0.88 9.33 16.97
C VAL A 71 -1.24 7.87 17.11
N ALA A 72 -1.02 7.11 16.05
CA ALA A 72 -1.08 5.67 16.04
C ALA A 72 0.29 5.05 16.39
N SER A 73 0.32 3.74 16.54
CA SER A 73 1.51 2.96 16.82
C SER A 73 1.96 2.18 15.60
N ILE A 74 3.28 2.06 15.38
CA ILE A 74 3.86 1.08 14.47
C ILE A 74 4.86 0.18 15.21
N ALA A 75 4.91 -1.09 14.84
CA ALA A 75 5.94 -2.02 15.29
C ALA A 75 6.33 -2.91 14.10
N TYR A 76 7.60 -3.30 14.01
CA TYR A 76 8.07 -4.12 12.91
C TYR A 76 9.16 -5.11 13.34
N PHE A 77 9.14 -6.26 12.71
CA PHE A 77 10.12 -7.31 12.86
C PHE A 77 10.18 -8.14 11.57
N ASP A 78 11.26 -8.88 11.37
CA ASP A 78 11.37 -9.82 10.26
C ASP A 78 11.27 -11.26 10.78
N PHE A 79 10.72 -12.16 9.98
CA PHE A 79 10.66 -13.58 10.33
C PHE A 79 10.56 -14.49 9.12
N ASP A 80 10.90 -15.75 9.34
CA ASP A 80 10.65 -16.87 8.45
C ASP A 80 9.99 -18.01 9.23
N GLY A 81 9.17 -18.83 8.56
CA GLY A 81 8.40 -19.92 9.19
C GLY A 81 7.18 -19.44 9.97
N MET A 82 6.97 -19.97 11.18
CA MET A 82 5.86 -19.58 12.06
C MET A 82 6.34 -18.72 13.22
N VAL A 83 5.57 -17.68 13.55
CA VAL A 83 5.83 -16.80 14.69
C VAL A 83 4.55 -16.58 15.47
N ASP A 84 4.63 -16.65 16.80
CA ASP A 84 3.59 -16.20 17.70
C ASP A 84 3.79 -14.72 18.01
N VAL A 85 2.71 -13.96 18.02
CA VAL A 85 2.67 -12.53 18.34
C VAL A 85 1.83 -12.33 19.60
N ARG A 86 2.34 -11.50 20.52
CA ARG A 86 1.63 -11.04 21.70
C ARG A 86 1.62 -9.52 21.71
N VAL A 87 0.41 -8.94 21.80
CA VAL A 87 0.19 -7.50 21.89
C VAL A 87 -0.55 -7.23 23.19
N ILE A 88 -0.01 -6.37 24.05
CA ILE A 88 -0.63 -5.94 25.29
C ILE A 88 -1.05 -4.50 25.13
N SER A 89 -2.32 -4.18 25.38
CA SER A 89 -2.80 -2.80 25.43
C SER A 89 -2.41 -2.19 26.78
N ASN A 90 -1.64 -1.10 26.76
CA ASN A 90 -1.19 -0.40 27.95
C ASN A 90 -2.05 0.82 28.29
N LYS A 91 -2.92 1.25 27.39
CA LYS A 91 -3.78 2.43 27.56
C LYS A 91 -5.14 2.12 28.14
N GLU A 92 -5.74 1.01 27.70
CA GLU A 92 -7.11 0.68 28.01
C GLU A 92 -7.35 -0.81 28.06
N ARG A 93 -8.38 -1.21 28.77
CA ARG A 93 -8.84 -2.59 28.82
C ARG A 93 -9.34 -3.03 27.45
N VAL A 94 -8.95 -4.22 27.03
CA VAL A 94 -9.42 -4.83 25.80
C VAL A 94 -10.81 -5.45 26.00
N ASN A 95 -11.85 -4.81 25.46
CA ASN A 95 -13.21 -5.33 25.42
C ASN A 95 -13.51 -6.02 24.09
N SER A 96 -12.87 -5.55 23.02
CA SER A 96 -12.91 -6.16 21.69
C SER A 96 -11.60 -5.93 20.96
N VAL A 97 -11.27 -6.80 20.03
CA VAL A 97 -10.09 -6.67 19.18
C VAL A 97 -10.42 -7.11 17.76
N ARG A 98 -9.89 -6.39 16.79
CA ARG A 98 -9.98 -6.71 15.37
C ARG A 98 -8.60 -6.66 14.75
N VAL A 99 -8.21 -7.72 14.03
CA VAL A 99 -6.96 -7.76 13.27
C VAL A 99 -7.31 -7.71 11.78
N ARG A 100 -6.81 -6.71 11.09
CA ARG A 100 -7.08 -6.48 9.67
C ARG A 100 -5.80 -6.58 8.83
N PRO A 101 -5.86 -6.92 7.54
CA PRO A 101 -7.04 -7.23 6.71
C PRO A 101 -7.83 -8.46 7.17
N LEU A 102 -9.16 -8.38 7.11
CA LEU A 102 -10.05 -9.51 7.47
C LEU A 102 -9.88 -10.71 6.54
N SER A 103 -9.38 -10.48 5.33
CA SER A 103 -9.06 -11.53 4.36
C SER A 103 -8.01 -12.52 4.87
N TYR A 104 -7.19 -12.13 5.83
CA TYR A 104 -6.18 -13.00 6.43
C TYR A 104 -6.75 -14.00 7.43
N LYS A 105 -8.01 -13.82 7.86
CA LYS A 105 -8.75 -14.70 8.77
C LYS A 105 -8.00 -14.96 10.07
N ILE A 106 -7.31 -13.96 10.59
CA ILE A 106 -6.62 -14.02 11.88
C ILE A 106 -7.68 -13.86 12.98
N THR A 107 -7.86 -14.88 13.79
CA THR A 107 -8.72 -14.84 14.97
C THR A 107 -7.81 -14.76 16.19
N PRO A 108 -7.68 -13.60 16.83
CA PRO A 108 -6.85 -13.47 18.01
C PRO A 108 -7.52 -14.06 19.25
N ASP A 109 -6.72 -14.66 20.12
CA ASP A 109 -7.12 -14.96 21.50
C ASP A 109 -6.91 -13.74 22.37
N CYS A 110 -7.85 -13.45 23.28
CA CYS A 110 -7.79 -12.28 24.14
C CYS A 110 -7.98 -12.70 25.60
N VAL A 111 -6.98 -12.42 26.43
CA VAL A 111 -7.02 -12.70 27.89
C VAL A 111 -6.60 -11.44 28.66
N GLY A 112 -7.55 -10.80 29.33
CA GLY A 112 -7.34 -9.49 29.93
C GLY A 112 -7.01 -8.44 28.87
N ASP A 113 -5.88 -7.78 29.01
CA ASP A 113 -5.41 -6.76 28.07
C ASP A 113 -4.40 -7.32 27.04
N THR A 114 -4.26 -8.65 27.00
CA THR A 114 -3.32 -9.37 26.14
C THR A 114 -4.04 -10.02 24.98
N VAL A 115 -3.58 -9.71 23.79
CA VAL A 115 -4.03 -10.24 22.49
C VAL A 115 -2.93 -11.14 21.92
N THR A 116 -3.25 -12.37 21.53
CA THR A 116 -2.28 -13.30 20.95
C THR A 116 -2.80 -13.90 19.65
N PHE A 117 -1.91 -14.08 18.69
CA PHE A 117 -2.18 -14.79 17.43
C PHE A 117 -0.87 -15.29 16.80
N SER A 118 -0.98 -16.16 15.81
CA SER A 118 0.19 -16.68 15.08
C SER A 118 0.17 -16.27 13.61
N LEU A 119 1.36 -16.09 13.05
CA LEU A 119 1.57 -15.81 11.63
C LEU A 119 2.44 -16.90 11.02
N SER A 120 2.03 -17.39 9.84
CA SER A 120 2.77 -18.39 9.05
C SER A 120 3.47 -17.79 7.82
N ARG A 121 3.35 -16.49 7.61
CA ARG A 121 3.97 -15.74 6.51
C ARG A 121 3.93 -14.24 6.80
N PRO A 122 4.82 -13.45 6.17
CA PRO A 122 4.85 -11.99 6.30
C PRO A 122 3.51 -11.32 6.02
N ARG A 123 3.18 -10.29 6.82
CA ARG A 123 1.90 -9.56 6.77
C ARG A 123 2.06 -8.12 7.23
N ASN A 124 1.32 -7.21 6.59
CA ASN A 124 1.07 -5.88 7.11
C ASN A 124 -0.30 -5.89 7.79
N LEU A 125 -0.35 -5.59 9.09
CA LEU A 125 -1.56 -5.73 9.91
C LEU A 125 -1.93 -4.40 10.58
N SER A 126 -3.23 -4.25 10.83
CA SER A 126 -3.78 -3.31 11.81
C SER A 126 -4.39 -4.10 12.96
N VAL A 127 -3.96 -3.84 14.18
CA VAL A 127 -4.55 -4.37 15.41
C VAL A 127 -5.33 -3.24 16.08
N GLU A 128 -6.64 -3.38 16.12
CA GLU A 128 -7.57 -2.35 16.57
C GLU A 128 -8.25 -2.82 17.85
N VAL A 129 -8.04 -2.06 18.93
CA VAL A 129 -8.66 -2.32 20.24
C VAL A 129 -9.89 -1.45 20.37
N ASN A 130 -11.00 -2.03 20.83
CA ASN A 130 -12.26 -1.37 21.11
C ASN A 130 -12.84 -0.54 19.91
N GLY A 131 -12.45 -0.89 18.68
CA GLY A 131 -12.90 -0.19 17.48
C GLY A 131 -12.17 1.13 17.19
N ASP A 132 -11.13 1.47 17.97
CA ASP A 132 -10.32 2.66 17.71
C ASP A 132 -9.40 2.43 16.51
N VAL A 133 -9.61 3.24 15.47
CA VAL A 133 -8.85 3.17 14.21
C VAL A 133 -7.76 4.23 14.10
N PHE A 134 -7.68 5.14 15.07
CA PHE A 134 -6.69 6.24 15.07
C PHE A 134 -5.54 6.02 16.07
N HIS A 135 -5.79 5.24 17.13
CA HIS A 135 -4.75 4.87 18.11
C HIS A 135 -4.46 3.36 18.05
N ASN A 136 -4.63 2.77 16.90
CA ASN A 136 -4.38 1.36 16.63
C ASN A 136 -2.88 1.06 16.49
N LEU A 137 -2.54 -0.22 16.46
CA LEU A 137 -1.20 -0.70 16.17
C LEU A 137 -1.11 -1.18 14.71
N HIS A 138 -0.27 -0.56 13.90
CA HIS A 138 0.19 -1.14 12.65
C HIS A 138 1.38 -2.07 12.92
N LEU A 139 1.20 -3.36 12.70
CA LEU A 139 2.22 -4.37 12.90
C LEU A 139 2.73 -4.87 11.56
N PHE A 140 3.99 -4.59 11.27
CA PHE A 140 4.66 -4.98 10.03
C PHE A 140 5.56 -6.19 10.29
N ALA A 141 4.99 -7.37 10.05
CA ALA A 141 5.72 -8.64 10.11
C ALA A 141 6.31 -8.91 8.73
N ASN A 142 7.58 -8.61 8.56
CA ASN A 142 8.25 -8.60 7.25
C ASN A 142 8.91 -9.96 6.95
N PRO A 143 9.24 -10.23 5.67
CA PRO A 143 10.21 -11.30 5.34
C PRO A 143 11.60 -10.92 5.84
N ILE A 144 12.44 -11.92 6.08
CA ILE A 144 13.86 -11.69 6.44
C ILE A 144 14.52 -10.79 5.38
N ASP A 145 15.24 -9.78 5.85
CA ASP A 145 15.96 -8.84 4.99
C ASP A 145 17.13 -9.52 4.28
N LYS A 146 17.04 -9.59 2.96
CA LYS A 146 18.06 -10.19 2.09
C LYS A 146 19.09 -9.19 1.59
N PHE A 147 18.89 -7.91 1.87
CA PHE A 147 19.70 -6.81 1.33
C PHE A 147 20.62 -6.18 2.36
N ARG A 148 20.59 -6.67 3.60
CA ARG A 148 21.45 -6.14 4.65
C ARG A 148 22.92 -6.26 4.27
N PRO A 149 23.66 -5.14 4.22
CA PRO A 149 25.07 -5.18 3.89
C PRO A 149 25.87 -5.95 4.94
N SER A 150 26.96 -6.58 4.52
CA SER A 150 27.90 -7.21 5.46
C SER A 150 28.60 -6.18 6.35
N ASP A 151 29.01 -6.59 7.55
CA ASP A 151 29.73 -5.70 8.48
C ASP A 151 30.96 -5.06 7.84
N LYS A 152 31.65 -5.78 6.93
CA LYS A 152 32.79 -5.26 6.19
C LYS A 152 32.39 -4.11 5.25
N GLU A 153 31.28 -4.19 4.58
CA GLU A 153 30.75 -3.13 3.72
C GLU A 153 30.31 -1.93 4.54
N ILE A 154 29.59 -2.17 5.65
CA ILE A 154 29.20 -1.12 6.61
C ILE A 154 30.43 -0.37 7.12
N GLN A 155 31.45 -1.09 7.59
CA GLN A 155 32.70 -0.47 8.09
C GLN A 155 33.45 0.32 6.99
N ARG A 156 33.38 -0.11 5.73
CA ARG A 156 33.96 0.64 4.60
C ARG A 156 33.18 1.93 4.34
N ALA A 157 31.85 1.88 4.39
CA ALA A 157 30.98 3.04 4.20
C ALA A 157 31.19 4.07 5.31
N LEU A 158 31.17 3.65 6.57
CA LEU A 158 31.39 4.52 7.74
C LEU A 158 32.75 5.22 7.71
N LYS A 159 33.80 4.55 7.20
CA LYS A 159 35.14 5.13 7.04
C LYS A 159 35.27 5.98 5.77
N LYS A 160 34.19 6.18 5.01
CA LYS A 160 34.18 6.92 3.73
C LYS A 160 35.33 6.49 2.79
N LYS A 161 35.62 5.19 2.74
CA LYS A 161 36.70 4.66 1.90
C LYS A 161 36.35 4.83 0.43
N LYS A 162 37.31 5.25 -0.38
CA LYS A 162 37.21 5.38 -1.82
C LYS A 162 36.68 4.06 -2.44
N GLY A 163 35.66 4.16 -3.30
CA GLY A 163 35.01 3.02 -3.97
C GLY A 163 33.95 2.31 -3.14
N SER A 164 33.44 2.91 -2.05
CA SER A 164 32.23 2.46 -1.40
C SER A 164 31.03 3.11 -2.09
N ASN A 165 30.09 2.28 -2.59
CA ASN A 165 28.82 2.74 -3.17
C ASN A 165 27.68 2.63 -2.14
N LEU A 166 27.99 2.43 -0.87
CA LEU A 166 27.03 2.30 0.21
C LEU A 166 26.98 3.58 1.05
N ILE A 167 25.76 4.13 1.20
CA ILE A 167 25.42 5.12 2.22
C ILE A 167 24.65 4.36 3.31
N TYR A 168 25.17 4.35 4.53
CA TYR A 168 24.61 3.57 5.63
C TYR A 168 24.13 4.45 6.77
N PHE A 169 22.84 4.26 7.15
CA PHE A 169 22.23 4.84 8.33
C PHE A 169 21.98 3.70 9.35
N GLY A 170 22.83 3.63 10.40
CA GLY A 170 22.67 2.66 11.48
C GLY A 170 21.56 3.05 12.45
N PRO A 171 21.21 2.18 13.44
CA PRO A 171 20.20 2.49 14.44
C PRO A 171 20.46 3.82 15.16
N GLY A 172 19.44 4.68 15.27
CA GLY A 172 19.54 6.01 15.87
C GLY A 172 18.90 7.10 15.01
N VAL A 173 19.02 8.34 15.49
CA VAL A 173 18.51 9.54 14.82
C VAL A 173 19.55 10.10 13.86
N HIS A 174 19.15 10.35 12.62
CA HIS A 174 19.97 10.96 11.58
C HIS A 174 19.24 12.16 10.99
N ASN A 175 19.87 13.34 11.07
CA ASN A 175 19.36 14.54 10.39
C ASN A 175 20.17 14.75 9.10
N LEU A 176 19.47 14.82 7.98
CA LEU A 176 20.14 15.07 6.71
C LEU A 176 20.64 16.52 6.62
N PRO A 177 21.84 16.77 6.10
CA PRO A 177 22.30 18.13 5.85
C PRO A 177 21.32 18.89 4.92
N ASN A 178 20.89 20.07 5.31
CA ASN A 178 19.88 20.85 4.60
C ASN A 178 18.60 20.06 4.28
N ASP A 179 18.22 19.12 5.17
CA ASP A 179 17.06 18.25 5.05
C ASP A 179 17.00 17.43 3.75
N THR A 180 18.13 17.21 3.09
CA THR A 180 18.16 16.59 1.75
C THR A 180 19.39 15.72 1.52
N LEU A 181 19.15 14.53 0.93
CA LEU A 181 20.15 13.66 0.37
C LEU A 181 19.85 13.38 -1.11
N PHE A 182 20.71 13.80 -2.02
CA PHE A 182 20.67 13.35 -3.42
C PHE A 182 21.53 12.10 -3.58
N VAL A 183 20.92 11.02 -4.07
CA VAL A 183 21.56 9.72 -4.24
C VAL A 183 22.15 9.61 -5.64
N PRO A 184 23.48 9.46 -5.77
CA PRO A 184 24.13 9.27 -7.07
C PRO A 184 23.79 7.94 -7.72
N SER A 185 23.96 7.85 -9.05
CA SER A 185 23.83 6.58 -9.79
C SER A 185 24.78 5.51 -9.25
N GLY A 186 24.35 4.25 -9.30
CA GLY A 186 25.11 3.10 -8.84
C GLY A 186 25.27 3.02 -7.31
N THR A 187 24.46 3.75 -6.54
CA THR A 187 24.57 3.83 -5.08
C THR A 187 23.48 3.00 -4.40
N THR A 188 23.84 2.33 -3.33
CA THR A 188 22.92 1.72 -2.37
C THR A 188 22.84 2.57 -1.11
N VAL A 189 21.64 2.96 -0.72
CA VAL A 189 21.31 3.54 0.60
C VAL A 189 20.73 2.42 1.45
N TYR A 190 21.30 2.18 2.63
CA TYR A 190 20.75 1.21 3.56
C TYR A 190 20.40 1.90 4.88
N ILE A 191 19.13 1.76 5.28
CA ILE A 191 18.56 2.38 6.49
C ILE A 191 18.22 1.23 7.44
N ASP A 192 19.07 0.99 8.43
CA ASP A 192 18.94 -0.16 9.33
C ASP A 192 17.69 -0.05 10.20
N GLY A 193 17.15 -1.18 10.66
CA GLY A 193 16.06 -1.18 11.63
C GLY A 193 16.43 -0.43 12.90
N GLY A 194 15.49 0.32 13.49
CA GLY A 194 15.74 1.23 14.61
C GLY A 194 16.46 2.54 14.22
N ALA A 195 16.69 2.80 12.93
CA ALA A 195 17.13 4.09 12.41
C ALA A 195 15.93 4.97 12.04
N ARG A 196 16.03 6.26 12.37
CA ARG A 196 15.09 7.30 11.92
C ARG A 196 15.85 8.42 11.24
N VAL A 197 15.61 8.60 9.95
CA VAL A 197 16.22 9.63 9.11
C VAL A 197 15.23 10.79 8.94
N TYR A 198 15.62 11.99 9.40
CA TYR A 198 14.86 13.20 9.17
C TYR A 198 15.39 13.93 7.92
N GLY A 199 14.46 14.25 7.02
CA GLY A 199 14.73 14.89 5.74
C GLY A 199 14.19 14.10 4.55
N ASN A 200 14.60 14.49 3.35
CA ASN A 200 14.16 13.87 2.10
C ASN A 200 15.32 13.23 1.34
N ILE A 201 15.11 12.02 0.86
CA ILE A 201 16.05 11.30 0.00
C ILE A 201 15.54 11.39 -1.44
N PHE A 202 16.36 11.90 -2.34
CA PHE A 202 16.04 12.07 -3.76
C PHE A 202 16.91 11.21 -4.64
N THR A 203 16.28 10.50 -5.59
CA THR A 203 16.96 10.04 -6.79
C THR A 203 16.55 10.99 -7.91
N GLU A 204 17.44 11.84 -8.39
CA GLU A 204 17.15 12.83 -9.45
C GLU A 204 18.06 12.58 -10.63
N GLY A 205 17.50 12.16 -11.77
CA GLY A 205 18.28 11.85 -12.97
C GLY A 205 19.27 10.70 -12.79
N ALA A 206 19.06 9.86 -11.78
CA ALA A 206 19.98 8.77 -11.40
C ALA A 206 19.56 7.42 -12.01
N HIS A 207 20.50 6.49 -12.07
CA HIS A 207 20.24 5.12 -12.51
C HIS A 207 20.95 4.10 -11.60
N ASP A 208 20.39 2.87 -11.55
CA ASP A 208 20.95 1.76 -10.76
C ASP A 208 21.07 2.13 -9.27
N VAL A 209 20.00 2.63 -8.69
CA VAL A 209 19.94 3.04 -7.28
C VAL A 209 19.14 2.04 -6.48
N ASN A 210 19.63 1.69 -5.29
CA ASN A 210 18.92 0.88 -4.33
C ASN A 210 18.72 1.67 -3.02
N ILE A 211 17.53 1.56 -2.42
CA ILE A 211 17.25 2.10 -1.07
C ILE A 211 16.59 0.98 -0.27
N PHE A 212 17.33 0.38 0.66
CA PHE A 212 16.92 -0.81 1.37
C PHE A 212 16.95 -0.64 2.88
N GLY A 213 16.26 -1.50 3.61
CA GLY A 213 16.34 -1.60 5.06
C GLY A 213 14.99 -1.71 5.75
N ARG A 214 15.00 -1.46 7.06
CA ARG A 214 13.79 -1.51 7.92
C ARG A 214 13.56 -0.21 8.69
N GLY A 215 14.43 0.79 8.48
CA GLY A 215 14.31 2.08 9.15
C GLY A 215 13.27 3.00 8.53
N GLU A 216 13.15 4.17 9.12
CA GLU A 216 12.15 5.16 8.80
C GLU A 216 12.77 6.42 8.18
N VAL A 217 12.11 6.99 7.16
CA VAL A 217 12.49 8.27 6.54
C VAL A 217 11.30 9.22 6.62
N HIS A 218 11.43 10.26 7.43
CA HIS A 218 10.39 11.27 7.62
C HIS A 218 10.97 12.66 7.43
N PRO A 219 10.35 13.50 6.58
CA PRO A 219 10.68 14.92 6.59
C PRO A 219 10.20 15.56 7.90
N ASP A 220 10.87 16.60 8.34
CA ASP A 220 10.35 17.44 9.41
C ASP A 220 9.24 18.35 8.82
N GLY A 221 7.99 18.03 9.12
CA GLY A 221 6.82 18.68 8.52
C GLY A 221 6.29 17.98 7.25
N ARG A 222 5.83 18.76 6.27
CA ARG A 222 5.29 18.25 5.00
C ARG A 222 6.41 17.81 4.07
N GLY A 223 6.26 16.66 3.45
CA GLY A 223 7.21 16.13 2.47
C GLY A 223 7.13 14.62 2.35
N ALA A 224 7.78 14.07 1.34
CA ALA A 224 7.61 12.68 1.00
C ALA A 224 8.46 11.71 1.83
N GLY A 225 9.62 12.11 2.27
CA GLY A 225 10.64 11.20 2.78
C GLY A 225 11.51 10.66 1.65
N VAL A 226 10.93 9.99 0.66
CA VAL A 226 11.69 9.52 -0.51
C VAL A 226 11.01 10.00 -1.81
N TRP A 227 11.80 10.51 -2.74
CA TRP A 227 11.37 10.91 -4.09
C TRP A 227 12.19 10.21 -5.17
N VAL A 228 11.50 9.59 -6.14
CA VAL A 228 12.14 9.02 -7.32
C VAL A 228 11.78 9.88 -8.53
N ARG A 229 12.77 10.58 -9.09
CA ARG A 229 12.52 11.56 -10.16
C ARG A 229 13.45 11.34 -11.34
N ARG A 230 12.90 11.32 -12.55
CA ARG A 230 13.65 11.26 -13.82
C ARG A 230 14.75 10.19 -13.81
N SER A 231 14.50 9.12 -13.05
CA SER A 231 15.49 8.09 -12.73
C SER A 231 15.12 6.76 -13.40
N LYS A 232 16.11 5.87 -13.51
CA LYS A 232 15.93 4.58 -14.15
C LYS A 232 16.55 3.45 -13.32
N ASN A 233 15.90 2.27 -13.31
CA ASN A 233 16.36 1.10 -12.58
C ASN A 233 16.59 1.41 -11.08
N VAL A 234 15.50 1.78 -10.41
CA VAL A 234 15.51 2.09 -8.96
C VAL A 234 14.76 1.01 -8.21
N ARG A 235 15.36 0.49 -7.13
CA ARG A 235 14.75 -0.52 -6.26
C ARG A 235 14.71 -0.03 -4.83
N ILE A 236 13.54 -0.17 -4.19
CA ILE A 236 13.34 0.24 -2.80
C ILE A 236 12.65 -0.91 -2.05
N ASP A 237 13.21 -1.32 -0.90
CA ASP A 237 12.66 -2.41 -0.10
C ASP A 237 12.60 -2.09 1.38
N GLY A 238 11.45 -2.35 1.98
CA GLY A 238 11.27 -2.55 3.41
C GLY A 238 11.10 -1.31 4.28
N ILE A 239 11.50 -0.15 3.83
CA ILE A 239 11.49 1.11 4.61
C ILE A 239 10.09 1.65 4.90
N VAL A 240 9.99 2.48 5.94
CA VAL A 240 8.80 3.26 6.26
C VAL A 240 9.01 4.72 5.86
N VAL A 241 8.05 5.31 5.16
CA VAL A 241 8.13 6.69 4.64
C VAL A 241 6.83 7.45 4.88
N SER A 242 6.85 8.77 4.76
CA SER A 242 5.60 9.56 4.72
C SER A 242 4.88 9.39 3.39
N GLN A 243 5.59 9.64 2.29
CA GLN A 243 5.14 9.44 0.91
C GLN A 243 6.30 8.93 0.05
N LEU A 244 5.99 8.33 -1.10
CA LEU A 244 7.01 7.92 -2.07
C LEU A 244 6.52 8.13 -3.51
N PRO A 245 6.52 9.37 -4.00
CA PRO A 245 6.16 9.66 -5.37
C PRO A 245 7.27 9.31 -6.36
N ILE A 246 6.84 8.82 -7.56
CA ILE A 246 7.67 8.37 -8.66
C ILE A 246 7.30 9.21 -9.90
N GLY A 247 8.19 10.10 -10.34
CA GLY A 247 7.91 11.04 -11.41
C GLY A 247 8.85 10.94 -12.59
N GLN A 248 8.31 10.69 -13.79
CA GLN A 248 9.03 10.60 -15.06
C GLN A 248 10.19 9.59 -15.03
N CYS A 249 9.89 8.40 -14.54
CA CYS A 249 10.84 7.31 -14.30
C CYS A 249 10.59 6.11 -15.22
N ASP A 250 11.60 5.26 -15.33
CA ASP A 250 11.49 3.96 -16.01
C ASP A 250 12.13 2.86 -15.16
N SER A 251 11.44 1.72 -15.06
CA SER A 251 11.92 0.54 -14.32
C SER A 251 12.16 0.84 -12.83
N VAL A 252 11.07 1.08 -12.08
CA VAL A 252 11.08 1.29 -10.63
C VAL A 252 10.36 0.15 -9.94
N GLU A 253 10.98 -0.41 -8.91
CA GLU A 253 10.40 -1.48 -8.10
C GLU A 253 10.41 -1.10 -6.61
N LEU A 254 9.21 -1.03 -6.02
CA LEU A 254 9.01 -0.88 -4.57
C LEU A 254 8.51 -2.21 -4.01
N THR A 255 9.22 -2.76 -3.04
CA THR A 255 8.83 -4.01 -2.36
C THR A 255 8.70 -3.79 -0.87
N ASN A 256 7.58 -4.23 -0.28
CA ASN A 256 7.40 -4.20 1.17
C ASN A 256 7.58 -2.81 1.82
N VAL A 257 7.38 -1.72 1.08
CA VAL A 257 7.46 -0.33 1.57
C VAL A 257 6.16 0.05 2.27
N LYS A 258 6.26 0.85 3.34
CA LYS A 258 5.12 1.38 4.08
C LYS A 258 5.09 2.88 3.95
N SER A 259 3.93 3.43 3.58
CA SER A 259 3.68 4.87 3.52
C SER A 259 2.59 5.24 4.51
N ILE A 260 2.90 6.18 5.42
CA ILE A 260 1.92 6.71 6.39
C ILE A 260 2.07 8.22 6.47
N SER A 261 1.00 8.95 6.13
CA SER A 261 0.95 10.41 6.13
C SER A 261 -0.21 10.94 6.99
N TYR A 262 -0.16 12.22 7.36
CA TYR A 262 -1.06 12.79 8.36
C TYR A 262 -1.53 14.23 8.08
N TYR A 263 -1.27 14.76 6.91
CA TYR A 263 -1.63 16.14 6.55
C TYR A 263 -2.29 16.15 5.18
N GLY A 264 -3.14 17.12 4.90
CA GLY A 264 -3.75 17.25 3.57
C GLY A 264 -2.70 17.29 2.46
N TRP A 265 -2.97 16.69 1.29
CA TRP A 265 -2.03 16.42 0.20
C TRP A 265 -0.92 15.43 0.60
N GLY A 266 -1.27 14.51 1.49
CA GLY A 266 -0.36 13.49 1.99
C GLY A 266 -0.58 12.18 1.25
N ASP A 267 -0.35 12.16 -0.06
CA ASP A 267 -0.46 10.97 -0.90
C ASP A 267 0.49 9.86 -0.44
N GLY A 268 0.26 8.66 -0.92
CA GLY A 268 1.10 7.51 -0.61
C GLY A 268 2.19 7.27 -1.63
N MET A 269 1.89 6.43 -2.60
CA MET A 269 2.83 6.01 -3.65
C MET A 269 2.25 6.35 -5.01
N ASP A 270 2.54 7.56 -5.46
CA ASP A 270 2.05 8.07 -6.73
C ASP A 270 3.01 7.79 -7.88
N VAL A 271 2.46 7.50 -9.03
CA VAL A 271 3.20 7.25 -10.27
C VAL A 271 2.79 8.30 -11.30
N PHE A 272 3.70 9.22 -11.61
CA PHE A 272 3.48 10.30 -12.58
C PHE A 272 4.34 10.10 -13.82
N SER A 273 3.74 10.15 -15.02
CA SER A 273 4.50 10.15 -16.29
C SER A 273 5.59 9.06 -16.36
N SER A 274 5.34 7.88 -15.81
CA SER A 274 6.36 6.84 -15.60
C SER A 274 5.98 5.53 -16.27
N SER A 275 6.98 4.67 -16.54
CA SER A 275 6.76 3.38 -17.18
C SER A 275 7.49 2.26 -16.44
N ASN A 276 6.93 1.02 -16.55
CA ASN A 276 7.53 -0.18 -15.96
C ASN A 276 7.71 -0.06 -14.45
N VAL A 277 6.64 0.30 -13.74
CA VAL A 277 6.65 0.48 -12.27
C VAL A 277 5.94 -0.69 -11.60
N ILE A 278 6.57 -1.24 -10.57
CA ILE A 278 6.02 -2.32 -9.76
C ILE A 278 5.98 -1.89 -8.29
N LEU A 279 4.80 -1.97 -7.67
CA LEU A 279 4.60 -1.83 -6.23
C LEU A 279 4.12 -3.20 -5.70
N ASP A 280 4.92 -3.89 -4.88
CA ASP A 280 4.64 -5.24 -4.39
C ASP A 280 4.68 -5.31 -2.86
N GLY A 281 3.61 -5.80 -2.25
CA GLY A 281 3.54 -5.98 -0.79
C GLY A 281 3.54 -4.68 0.00
N VAL A 282 3.16 -3.57 -0.61
CA VAL A 282 3.17 -2.25 0.03
C VAL A 282 2.00 -2.06 0.99
N PHE A 283 2.21 -1.22 1.99
CA PHE A 283 1.17 -0.74 2.90
C PHE A 283 1.06 0.78 2.79
N CYS A 284 -0.14 1.27 2.60
CA CYS A 284 -0.43 2.70 2.55
C CYS A 284 -1.54 3.04 3.54
N ARG A 285 -1.29 4.02 4.43
CA ARG A 285 -2.30 4.72 5.20
C ARG A 285 -2.07 6.21 5.05
N ASN A 286 -2.89 6.85 4.23
CA ASN A 286 -2.57 8.19 3.75
C ASN A 286 -3.72 9.19 3.98
N SER A 287 -3.32 10.45 4.13
CA SER A 287 -4.21 11.60 4.26
C SER A 287 -4.55 12.24 2.92
N ASP A 288 -4.34 11.52 1.85
CA ASP A 288 -4.78 11.73 0.48
C ASP A 288 -4.69 10.38 -0.26
N ASP A 289 -4.55 10.35 -1.59
CA ASP A 289 -4.56 9.12 -2.39
C ASP A 289 -3.47 8.11 -1.95
N CYS A 290 -3.84 6.85 -1.69
CA CYS A 290 -2.87 5.84 -1.26
C CYS A 290 -1.96 5.38 -2.40
N ALA A 291 -2.53 5.10 -3.58
CA ALA A 291 -1.82 4.69 -4.78
C ALA A 291 -2.47 5.32 -6.00
N ALA A 292 -1.82 6.31 -6.56
CA ALA A 292 -2.32 7.03 -7.71
C ALA A 292 -1.47 6.79 -8.96
N VAL A 293 -2.10 6.82 -10.15
CA VAL A 293 -1.40 6.74 -11.44
C VAL A 293 -1.88 7.86 -12.33
N TYR A 294 -1.04 8.84 -12.54
CA TYR A 294 -1.34 10.05 -13.28
C TYR A 294 -0.48 10.19 -14.54
N ALA A 295 -0.91 11.08 -15.44
CA ALA A 295 -0.11 11.56 -16.55
C ALA A 295 0.73 12.80 -16.12
N SER A 296 0.85 13.79 -16.97
CA SER A 296 1.61 15.02 -16.69
C SER A 296 1.08 15.73 -15.45
N THR A 297 1.95 15.96 -14.50
CA THR A 297 1.67 16.74 -13.28
C THR A 297 2.97 17.17 -12.60
N GLN A 298 2.94 18.15 -11.72
CA GLN A 298 4.07 18.58 -10.88
C GLN A 298 5.40 18.83 -11.67
N GLY A 299 5.30 19.24 -12.94
CA GLY A 299 6.47 19.47 -13.80
C GLY A 299 7.02 18.22 -14.50
N PHE A 300 6.42 17.05 -14.28
CA PHE A 300 6.66 15.85 -15.09
C PHE A 300 5.78 15.86 -16.33
N LYS A 301 6.22 15.24 -17.42
CA LYS A 301 5.55 15.28 -18.71
C LYS A 301 5.40 13.89 -19.31
N GLY A 302 4.21 13.63 -19.88
CA GLY A 302 3.87 12.41 -20.60
C GLY A 302 2.88 11.52 -19.86
N GLY A 303 2.52 10.40 -20.47
CA GLY A 303 1.62 9.42 -19.88
C GLY A 303 2.34 8.42 -18.96
N SER A 304 1.54 7.59 -18.27
CA SER A 304 2.05 6.44 -17.53
C SER A 304 1.68 5.13 -18.20
N ASN A 305 2.60 4.17 -18.20
CA ASN A 305 2.42 2.91 -18.91
C ASN A 305 3.05 1.72 -18.17
N ASN A 306 2.38 0.57 -18.19
CA ASN A 306 2.86 -0.66 -17.57
C ASN A 306 3.16 -0.49 -16.07
N VAL A 307 2.11 -0.20 -15.30
CA VAL A 307 2.17 -0.06 -13.84
C VAL A 307 1.46 -1.25 -13.19
N LEU A 308 2.13 -1.94 -12.28
CA LEU A 308 1.60 -3.07 -11.54
C LEU A 308 1.66 -2.79 -10.03
N VAL A 309 0.50 -2.69 -9.40
CA VAL A 309 0.37 -2.67 -7.93
C VAL A 309 -0.19 -4.02 -7.49
N LYS A 310 0.52 -4.73 -6.64
CA LYS A 310 0.08 -6.06 -6.19
C LYS A 310 0.38 -6.33 -4.72
N ASN A 311 -0.42 -7.24 -4.14
CA ASN A 311 -0.25 -7.68 -2.74
C ASN A 311 -0.29 -6.52 -1.73
N ALA A 312 -1.02 -5.45 -2.04
CA ALA A 312 -1.01 -4.23 -1.23
C ALA A 312 -2.17 -4.18 -0.22
N THR A 313 -1.95 -3.41 0.84
CA THR A 313 -2.95 -3.05 1.83
C THR A 313 -3.09 -1.54 1.83
N LEU A 314 -4.30 -1.03 1.54
CA LEU A 314 -4.58 0.39 1.34
C LEU A 314 -5.62 0.89 2.34
N TRP A 315 -5.36 2.05 2.92
CA TRP A 315 -6.22 2.74 3.88
C TRP A 315 -6.18 4.24 3.62
N ALA A 316 -7.22 4.77 3.03
CA ALA A 316 -7.33 6.21 2.77
C ALA A 316 -8.05 6.90 3.94
N ASP A 317 -7.30 7.63 4.76
CA ASP A 317 -7.89 8.50 5.78
C ASP A 317 -8.59 9.71 5.14
N VAL A 318 -8.18 10.07 3.89
CA VAL A 318 -8.80 11.06 3.00
C VAL A 318 -8.64 10.55 1.56
N ALA A 319 -9.49 11.01 0.64
CA ALA A 319 -9.47 10.75 -0.81
C ALA A 319 -9.61 9.26 -1.19
N HIS A 320 -8.65 8.68 -1.92
CA HIS A 320 -8.85 7.38 -2.54
C HIS A 320 -7.83 6.33 -2.11
N PRO A 321 -8.26 5.08 -1.90
CA PRO A 321 -7.31 3.96 -1.90
C PRO A 321 -6.61 3.79 -3.25
N ILE A 322 -7.34 3.94 -4.36
CA ILE A 322 -6.80 3.87 -5.73
C ILE A 322 -7.39 5.00 -6.56
N ASN A 323 -6.52 5.80 -7.20
CA ASN A 323 -6.94 6.86 -8.12
C ASN A 323 -6.15 6.83 -9.44
N ILE A 324 -6.82 6.91 -10.58
CA ILE A 324 -6.20 6.85 -11.92
C ILE A 324 -6.66 8.02 -12.77
N GLY A 325 -5.71 8.77 -13.33
CA GLY A 325 -5.94 9.74 -14.41
C GLY A 325 -6.31 11.15 -13.97
N GLY A 326 -6.20 11.50 -12.68
CA GLY A 326 -6.62 12.80 -12.14
C GLY A 326 -5.94 14.03 -12.76
N HIS A 327 -4.78 13.87 -13.39
CA HIS A 327 -3.99 14.96 -13.97
C HIS A 327 -3.46 14.61 -15.36
N GLY A 328 -3.13 15.65 -16.17
CA GLY A 328 -2.56 15.50 -17.49
C GLY A 328 -2.02 16.80 -18.07
N ASP A 329 -1.68 16.81 -19.36
CA ASP A 329 -1.38 18.02 -20.10
C ASP A 329 -2.61 18.45 -20.91
N PRO A 330 -3.27 19.57 -20.57
CA PRO A 330 -4.50 20.00 -21.27
C PRO A 330 -4.24 20.32 -22.75
N ASN A 331 -3.00 20.58 -23.13
CA ASN A 331 -2.58 20.83 -24.52
C ASN A 331 -1.92 19.61 -25.18
N GLY A 332 -1.73 18.52 -24.42
CA GLY A 332 -1.11 17.28 -24.84
C GLY A 332 -2.11 16.19 -25.21
N MET A 333 -1.58 15.02 -25.45
CA MET A 333 -2.35 13.80 -25.76
C MET A 333 -1.94 12.66 -24.82
N ASP A 334 -1.81 12.96 -23.55
CA ASP A 334 -1.35 12.01 -22.54
C ASP A 334 -2.26 10.78 -22.45
N THR A 335 -1.66 9.66 -22.12
CA THR A 335 -2.39 8.40 -21.93
C THR A 335 -1.84 7.67 -20.71
N VAL A 336 -2.73 7.31 -19.80
CA VAL A 336 -2.47 6.35 -18.73
C VAL A 336 -2.99 4.98 -19.19
N GLN A 337 -2.10 4.00 -19.30
CA GLN A 337 -2.50 2.71 -19.87
C GLN A 337 -1.75 1.53 -19.28
N ASN A 338 -2.36 0.32 -19.44
CA ASN A 338 -1.77 -0.94 -18.99
C ASN A 338 -1.45 -0.91 -17.49
N VAL A 339 -2.43 -0.50 -16.69
CA VAL A 339 -2.33 -0.42 -15.22
C VAL A 339 -3.09 -1.57 -14.61
N THR A 340 -2.44 -2.29 -13.71
CA THR A 340 -3.05 -3.43 -13.02
C THR A 340 -2.91 -3.27 -11.51
N PHE A 341 -4.04 -3.36 -10.79
CA PHE A 341 -4.11 -3.54 -9.35
C PHE A 341 -4.56 -4.98 -9.08
N ARG A 342 -3.71 -5.77 -8.41
CA ARG A 342 -3.97 -7.20 -8.20
C ARG A 342 -3.69 -7.63 -6.77
N ASN A 343 -4.62 -8.41 -6.20
CA ASN A 343 -4.50 -8.93 -4.83
C ASN A 343 -4.35 -7.81 -3.79
N ILE A 344 -5.37 -6.95 -3.70
CA ILE A 344 -5.39 -5.76 -2.85
C ILE A 344 -6.42 -5.93 -1.73
N ASP A 345 -6.05 -5.54 -0.52
CA ASP A 345 -6.97 -5.33 0.58
C ASP A 345 -7.16 -3.82 0.82
N ILE A 346 -8.37 -3.33 0.63
CA ILE A 346 -8.75 -1.95 0.95
C ILE A 346 -9.43 -1.97 2.30
N LEU A 347 -8.80 -1.34 3.29
CA LEU A 347 -9.30 -1.33 4.66
C LEU A 347 -10.30 -0.21 4.91
N ASP A 348 -10.08 0.97 4.32
CA ASP A 348 -10.92 2.13 4.58
C ASP A 348 -10.86 3.16 3.46
N GLN A 349 -11.91 3.95 3.36
CA GLN A 349 -11.99 5.22 2.64
C GLN A 349 -12.76 6.22 3.48
N ALA A 350 -12.32 7.48 3.52
CA ALA A 350 -13.03 8.56 4.22
C ALA A 350 -12.93 9.87 3.45
N GLU A 351 -13.70 10.00 2.35
CA GLU A 351 -13.78 11.22 1.54
C GLU A 351 -15.17 11.84 1.63
N LYS A 352 -15.24 13.13 1.93
CA LYS A 352 -16.51 13.86 2.08
C LYS A 352 -17.05 14.39 0.76
N GLN A 353 -16.20 14.66 -0.22
CA GLN A 353 -16.62 15.18 -1.53
C GLN A 353 -17.18 14.04 -2.37
N ILE A 354 -18.51 13.97 -2.54
CA ILE A 354 -19.20 12.88 -3.25
C ILE A 354 -18.70 12.72 -4.69
N ASP A 355 -18.33 13.79 -5.35
CA ASP A 355 -17.80 13.78 -6.70
C ASP A 355 -16.31 13.40 -6.77
N TYR A 356 -15.67 13.22 -5.61
CA TYR A 356 -14.27 12.82 -5.46
C TYR A 356 -14.11 11.63 -4.53
N GLN A 357 -14.99 10.65 -4.63
CA GLN A 357 -14.96 9.38 -3.87
C GLN A 357 -14.59 8.22 -4.81
N GLY A 358 -14.35 7.07 -4.26
CA GLY A 358 -14.16 5.80 -4.97
C GLY A 358 -13.02 4.98 -4.40
N CYS A 359 -13.32 3.77 -3.89
CA CYS A 359 -12.27 2.79 -3.58
C CYS A 359 -11.49 2.40 -4.84
N LEU A 360 -12.22 2.28 -5.97
CA LEU A 360 -11.69 2.13 -7.31
C LEU A 360 -12.09 3.39 -8.10
N ALA A 361 -11.19 4.35 -8.25
CA ALA A 361 -11.48 5.59 -8.95
C ALA A 361 -10.70 5.69 -10.27
N ILE A 362 -11.40 6.12 -11.33
CA ILE A 362 -10.81 6.51 -12.62
C ILE A 362 -11.47 7.82 -13.03
N ASN A 363 -10.75 8.91 -12.83
CA ASN A 363 -11.25 10.26 -13.02
C ASN A 363 -10.31 11.09 -13.91
N PRO A 364 -10.23 10.81 -15.23
CA PRO A 364 -9.32 11.54 -16.11
C PRO A 364 -9.67 13.02 -16.19
N GLY A 365 -8.66 13.86 -16.06
CA GLY A 365 -8.68 15.28 -16.29
C GLY A 365 -7.64 15.71 -17.32
N ASP A 366 -7.60 17.00 -17.67
CA ASP A 366 -6.56 17.63 -18.46
C ASP A 366 -6.19 16.87 -19.75
N ASN A 367 -7.22 16.53 -20.53
CA ASN A 367 -7.10 15.86 -21.83
C ASN A 367 -6.41 14.47 -21.78
N THR A 368 -6.38 13.82 -20.61
CA THR A 368 -5.82 12.48 -20.44
C THR A 368 -6.79 11.40 -20.93
N LEU A 369 -6.29 10.40 -21.65
CA LEU A 369 -6.98 9.15 -21.95
C LEU A 369 -6.53 8.08 -20.95
N VAL A 370 -7.50 7.40 -20.31
CA VAL A 370 -7.22 6.23 -19.47
C VAL A 370 -7.72 4.97 -20.17
N ARG A 371 -6.85 3.96 -20.34
CA ARG A 371 -7.25 2.72 -21.01
C ARG A 371 -6.50 1.47 -20.54
N ASN A 372 -7.10 0.29 -20.77
CA ASN A 372 -6.54 -1.02 -20.43
C ASN A 372 -6.20 -1.11 -18.93
N ILE A 373 -7.19 -0.89 -18.09
CA ILE A 373 -7.07 -0.94 -16.63
C ILE A 373 -7.63 -2.26 -16.11
N THR A 374 -6.93 -2.88 -15.20
CA THR A 374 -7.36 -4.13 -14.56
C THR A 374 -7.35 -3.98 -13.04
N PHE A 375 -8.50 -4.23 -12.41
CA PHE A 375 -8.67 -4.44 -10.97
C PHE A 375 -9.00 -5.92 -10.77
N GLU A 376 -8.11 -6.69 -10.15
CA GLU A 376 -8.25 -8.14 -10.02
C GLU A 376 -7.99 -8.62 -8.58
N ASN A 377 -8.90 -9.44 -8.04
CA ASN A 377 -8.80 -10.02 -6.71
C ASN A 377 -8.65 -8.92 -5.62
N ILE A 378 -9.64 -8.05 -5.53
CA ILE A 378 -9.66 -6.94 -4.55
C ILE A 378 -10.74 -7.20 -3.51
N ARG A 379 -10.38 -7.05 -2.25
CA ARG A 379 -11.26 -7.17 -1.10
C ARG A 379 -11.40 -5.82 -0.44
N ILE A 380 -12.61 -5.29 -0.44
CA ILE A 380 -12.94 -3.99 0.15
C ILE A 380 -13.73 -4.26 1.42
N GLU A 381 -13.20 -3.83 2.54
CA GLU A 381 -13.87 -3.91 3.84
C GLU A 381 -14.83 -2.73 4.03
N ASP A 382 -15.62 -2.74 5.11
CA ASP A 382 -16.50 -1.62 5.43
C ASP A 382 -15.68 -0.36 5.68
N PHE A 383 -16.03 0.74 5.01
CA PHE A 383 -15.33 2.01 5.06
C PHE A 383 -16.20 3.12 5.65
N ARG A 384 -15.55 4.16 6.16
CA ARG A 384 -16.21 5.25 6.91
C ARG A 384 -17.11 6.13 6.04
N ASN A 385 -16.67 6.51 4.84
CA ASN A 385 -17.42 7.36 3.92
C ASN A 385 -16.78 7.35 2.53
N GLY A 386 -17.50 6.86 1.52
CA GLY A 386 -16.96 6.76 0.18
C GLY A 386 -17.90 6.09 -0.82
N GLN A 387 -17.33 5.67 -1.94
CA GLN A 387 -17.98 4.92 -3.01
C GLN A 387 -17.18 3.67 -3.32
N LEU A 388 -17.85 2.61 -3.73
CA LEU A 388 -17.15 1.40 -4.21
C LEU A 388 -16.40 1.69 -5.51
N VAL A 389 -17.08 2.33 -6.48
CA VAL A 389 -16.56 2.64 -7.81
C VAL A 389 -16.89 4.09 -8.18
N ASN A 390 -15.91 4.78 -8.76
CA ASN A 390 -16.11 6.08 -9.39
C ASN A 390 -15.33 6.13 -10.71
N PHE A 391 -15.95 5.72 -11.81
CA PHE A 391 -15.40 5.86 -13.16
C PHE A 391 -16.13 7.02 -13.84
N ARG A 392 -15.54 8.19 -13.78
CA ARG A 392 -16.23 9.40 -14.18
C ARG A 392 -15.32 10.34 -14.96
N ILE A 393 -15.77 10.76 -16.12
CA ILE A 393 -15.17 11.88 -16.82
C ILE A 393 -15.96 13.12 -16.41
N SER A 394 -15.28 14.05 -15.73
CA SER A 394 -15.89 15.29 -15.26
C SER A 394 -14.88 16.43 -15.37
N PHE A 395 -15.40 17.63 -15.31
CA PHE A 395 -14.56 18.82 -15.18
C PHE A 395 -14.70 19.36 -13.76
N ASN A 396 -13.62 19.25 -13.01
CA ASN A 396 -13.52 19.82 -11.68
C ASN A 396 -12.43 20.90 -11.65
N PRO A 397 -12.80 22.20 -11.68
CA PRO A 397 -11.83 23.31 -11.79
C PRO A 397 -10.91 23.45 -10.57
N LYS A 398 -11.15 22.70 -9.48
CA LYS A 398 -10.25 22.61 -8.33
C LYS A 398 -8.98 21.84 -8.68
N TYR A 399 -9.06 20.84 -9.55
CA TYR A 399 -7.98 19.91 -9.84
C TYR A 399 -7.48 19.95 -11.29
N CYS A 400 -8.36 20.35 -12.24
CA CYS A 400 -8.10 20.30 -13.67
C CYS A 400 -8.50 21.61 -14.36
N VAL A 401 -7.94 21.88 -15.54
CA VAL A 401 -8.32 23.01 -16.40
C VAL A 401 -9.15 22.56 -17.60
N SER A 402 -9.23 21.24 -17.86
CA SER A 402 -10.10 20.65 -18.89
C SER A 402 -10.54 19.24 -18.50
N THR A 403 -11.51 18.69 -19.23
CA THR A 403 -11.96 17.29 -19.05
C THR A 403 -10.89 16.29 -19.55
N GLY A 404 -10.99 15.04 -19.08
CA GLY A 404 -10.26 13.93 -19.69
C GLY A 404 -10.88 13.50 -21.02
N ARG A 405 -10.08 12.86 -21.90
CA ARG A 405 -10.52 12.40 -23.23
C ARG A 405 -11.41 11.18 -23.22
N GLY A 406 -11.27 10.29 -22.23
CA GLY A 406 -12.03 9.04 -22.21
C GLY A 406 -11.53 8.02 -21.20
N ILE A 407 -12.37 7.01 -20.96
CA ILE A 407 -12.03 5.79 -20.22
C ILE A 407 -12.36 4.61 -21.13
N GLN A 408 -11.39 3.70 -21.36
CA GLN A 408 -11.56 2.58 -22.29
C GLN A 408 -10.99 1.28 -21.73
N ASN A 409 -11.71 0.16 -21.94
CA ASN A 409 -11.25 -1.19 -21.63
C ASN A 409 -10.83 -1.33 -20.14
N VAL A 410 -11.80 -1.33 -19.25
CA VAL A 410 -11.60 -1.55 -17.80
C VAL A 410 -12.16 -2.92 -17.42
N LEU A 411 -11.34 -3.74 -16.80
CA LEU A 411 -11.74 -5.02 -16.23
C LEU A 411 -11.74 -4.93 -14.70
N VAL A 412 -12.89 -5.17 -14.09
CA VAL A 412 -13.07 -5.32 -12.63
C VAL A 412 -13.42 -6.77 -12.37
N LYS A 413 -12.47 -7.55 -11.86
CA LYS A 413 -12.59 -9.01 -11.74
C LYS A 413 -12.30 -9.49 -10.32
N ASP A 414 -13.15 -10.41 -9.83
CA ASP A 414 -13.02 -11.01 -8.50
C ASP A 414 -12.90 -9.93 -7.39
N VAL A 415 -13.83 -8.97 -7.41
CA VAL A 415 -13.90 -7.88 -6.43
C VAL A 415 -15.02 -8.15 -5.44
N THR A 416 -14.71 -8.08 -4.15
CA THR A 416 -15.67 -8.24 -3.07
C THR A 416 -15.75 -6.97 -2.22
N TYR A 417 -16.96 -6.57 -1.88
CA TYR A 417 -17.24 -5.52 -0.91
C TYR A 417 -18.19 -6.06 0.15
N ASN A 418 -17.86 -5.82 1.42
CA ASN A 418 -18.70 -6.15 2.55
C ASN A 418 -18.75 -4.95 3.50
N GLY A 419 -19.80 -4.18 3.41
CA GLY A 419 -19.97 -2.97 4.21
C GLY A 419 -21.35 -2.34 4.04
N SER A 420 -21.54 -1.23 4.71
CA SER A 420 -22.81 -0.50 4.78
C SER A 420 -22.68 1.02 4.65
N GLY A 421 -21.45 1.51 4.54
CA GLY A 421 -21.13 2.94 4.55
C GLY A 421 -20.99 3.59 3.18
N GLU A 422 -21.31 2.87 2.09
CA GLU A 422 -21.15 3.37 0.74
C GLU A 422 -22.20 4.40 0.31
N ASN A 423 -21.72 5.45 -0.36
CA ASN A 423 -22.54 6.29 -1.21
C ASN A 423 -22.75 5.62 -2.57
N LEU A 424 -23.75 6.09 -3.32
CA LEU A 424 -24.05 5.57 -4.65
C LEU A 424 -22.81 5.71 -5.56
N SER A 425 -22.29 4.61 -6.04
CA SER A 425 -21.17 4.55 -7.00
C SER A 425 -21.58 5.14 -8.36
N ILE A 426 -20.65 5.67 -9.13
CA ILE A 426 -20.94 6.38 -10.39
C ILE A 426 -20.06 5.84 -11.52
N ILE A 427 -20.71 5.58 -12.67
CA ILE A 427 -20.04 5.37 -13.97
C ILE A 427 -20.70 6.31 -14.96
N ALA A 428 -20.01 7.38 -15.39
CA ALA A 428 -20.61 8.39 -16.27
C ALA A 428 -19.54 9.06 -17.16
N GLY A 429 -19.81 9.13 -18.46
CA GLY A 429 -19.10 9.98 -19.41
C GLY A 429 -19.47 11.44 -19.24
N TYR A 430 -18.89 12.32 -20.03
CA TYR A 430 -19.10 13.77 -19.95
C TYR A 430 -20.00 14.29 -21.08
N ASP A 431 -19.66 13.94 -22.32
CA ASP A 431 -20.41 14.29 -23.53
C ASP A 431 -20.11 13.29 -24.67
N GLU A 432 -20.64 13.55 -25.88
CA GLU A 432 -20.49 12.70 -27.06
C GLU A 432 -19.03 12.44 -27.49
N ASN A 433 -18.09 13.30 -27.10
CA ASN A 433 -16.68 13.20 -27.43
C ASN A 433 -15.85 12.63 -26.29
N HIS A 434 -16.37 12.64 -25.04
CA HIS A 434 -15.68 12.24 -23.82
C HIS A 434 -16.45 11.08 -23.16
N LYS A 435 -16.29 9.87 -23.75
CA LYS A 435 -17.07 8.68 -23.41
C LYS A 435 -16.29 7.67 -22.56
N ILE A 436 -17.07 6.85 -21.89
CA ILE A 436 -16.60 5.62 -21.24
C ILE A 436 -17.02 4.43 -22.09
N SER A 437 -16.08 3.52 -22.40
CA SER A 437 -16.39 2.35 -23.20
C SER A 437 -15.65 1.09 -22.75
N GLY A 438 -16.34 -0.07 -22.83
CA GLY A 438 -15.75 -1.37 -22.58
C GLY A 438 -15.44 -1.63 -21.11
N ILE A 439 -16.41 -1.43 -20.22
CA ILE A 439 -16.28 -1.74 -18.79
C ILE A 439 -16.87 -3.12 -18.53
N ARG A 440 -16.09 -4.01 -17.95
CA ARG A 440 -16.54 -5.37 -17.62
C ARG A 440 -16.34 -5.64 -16.13
N PHE A 441 -17.43 -5.97 -15.45
CA PHE A 441 -17.41 -6.52 -14.11
C PHE A 441 -17.55 -8.04 -14.20
N VAL A 442 -16.54 -8.78 -13.76
CA VAL A 442 -16.52 -10.24 -13.74
C VAL A 442 -16.40 -10.71 -12.30
N ASN A 443 -17.42 -11.42 -11.81
CA ASN A 443 -17.48 -11.90 -10.44
C ASN A 443 -17.37 -10.76 -9.39
N LEU A 444 -18.16 -9.69 -9.56
CA LEU A 444 -18.36 -8.67 -8.52
C LEU A 444 -19.31 -9.21 -7.44
N VAL A 445 -18.90 -9.17 -6.19
CA VAL A 445 -19.71 -9.59 -5.04
C VAL A 445 -19.89 -8.42 -4.08
N VAL A 446 -21.13 -8.02 -3.86
CA VAL A 446 -21.51 -6.94 -2.92
C VAL A 446 -22.35 -7.55 -1.80
N ASN A 447 -21.87 -7.47 -0.57
CA ASN A 447 -22.54 -8.01 0.63
C ASN A 447 -23.00 -9.48 0.45
N GLY A 448 -22.09 -10.31 -0.07
CA GLY A 448 -22.32 -11.73 -0.29
C GLY A 448 -23.17 -12.06 -1.55
N ARG A 449 -23.62 -11.05 -2.29
CA ARG A 449 -24.44 -11.23 -3.49
C ARG A 449 -23.59 -11.04 -4.76
N LYS A 450 -23.51 -12.06 -5.60
CA LYS A 450 -22.88 -11.94 -6.92
C LYS A 450 -23.77 -11.09 -7.84
N ILE A 451 -23.17 -10.09 -8.48
CA ILE A 451 -23.84 -9.14 -9.38
C ILE A 451 -23.57 -9.55 -10.82
N THR A 452 -24.61 -9.97 -11.54
CA THR A 452 -24.54 -10.34 -12.95
C THR A 452 -25.77 -9.86 -13.72
N ASP A 453 -25.67 -9.73 -15.04
CA ASP A 453 -26.79 -9.28 -15.86
C ASP A 453 -27.99 -10.23 -15.83
N ASP A 454 -27.77 -11.50 -15.58
CA ASP A 454 -28.76 -12.56 -15.46
C ASP A 454 -29.07 -12.99 -14.03
N MET A 455 -28.63 -12.22 -13.03
CA MET A 455 -28.78 -12.58 -11.60
C MET A 455 -30.23 -12.83 -11.19
N PRO A 456 -30.50 -13.85 -10.35
CA PRO A 456 -31.83 -14.15 -9.87
C PRO A 456 -32.37 -13.04 -8.96
N GLY A 457 -33.69 -12.82 -9.04
CA GLY A 457 -34.38 -11.86 -8.18
C GLY A 457 -34.20 -10.37 -8.58
N LYS A 458 -33.54 -10.07 -9.70
CA LYS A 458 -33.50 -8.73 -10.25
C LYS A 458 -34.88 -8.37 -10.85
N PRO A 459 -35.56 -7.30 -10.40
CA PRO A 459 -36.79 -6.86 -11.00
C PRO A 459 -36.62 -6.54 -12.49
N LYS A 460 -37.60 -6.80 -13.31
CA LYS A 460 -37.52 -6.62 -14.78
C LYS A 460 -37.17 -5.21 -15.23
N TRP A 461 -37.56 -4.21 -14.44
CA TRP A 461 -37.29 -2.79 -14.71
C TRP A 461 -36.00 -2.24 -14.07
N TYR A 462 -35.29 -3.06 -13.28
CA TYR A 462 -33.99 -2.66 -12.72
C TYR A 462 -32.87 -2.93 -13.72
N LYS A 463 -31.92 -1.99 -13.79
CA LYS A 463 -30.62 -2.22 -14.40
C LYS A 463 -29.75 -3.04 -13.44
N THR A 464 -28.76 -3.74 -13.94
CA THR A 464 -27.86 -4.52 -13.08
C THR A 464 -27.06 -3.62 -12.13
N GLY A 465 -26.65 -2.44 -12.57
CA GLY A 465 -26.02 -1.44 -11.72
C GLY A 465 -26.83 -1.10 -10.46
N ASP A 466 -28.18 -1.01 -10.57
CA ASP A 466 -29.06 -0.70 -9.43
C ASP A 466 -28.92 -1.76 -8.30
N MET A 467 -28.62 -3.01 -8.66
CA MET A 467 -28.46 -4.11 -7.71
C MET A 467 -27.12 -4.07 -6.96
N ALA A 468 -26.16 -3.29 -7.45
CA ALA A 468 -24.85 -3.08 -6.87
C ALA A 468 -24.65 -1.67 -6.28
N GLY A 469 -25.72 -0.84 -6.26
CA GLY A 469 -25.59 0.56 -5.87
C GLY A 469 -24.69 1.37 -6.82
N ILE A 470 -24.72 1.05 -8.12
CA ILE A 470 -23.92 1.75 -9.15
C ILE A 470 -24.87 2.50 -10.10
N PHE A 471 -24.83 3.82 -10.06
CA PHE A 471 -25.49 4.67 -11.04
C PHE A 471 -24.70 4.68 -12.35
N VAL A 472 -25.37 4.29 -13.43
CA VAL A 472 -24.82 4.36 -14.79
C VAL A 472 -25.46 5.53 -15.52
N GLY A 473 -24.67 6.58 -15.74
CA GLY A 473 -25.10 7.81 -16.39
C GLY A 473 -25.01 7.75 -17.91
N GLU A 474 -24.95 8.94 -18.51
CA GLU A 474 -24.86 9.11 -19.96
C GLU A 474 -23.44 8.84 -20.50
N HIS A 475 -23.33 8.66 -21.83
CA HIS A 475 -22.08 8.47 -22.57
C HIS A 475 -21.24 7.26 -22.07
N VAL A 476 -21.92 6.20 -21.67
CA VAL A 476 -21.33 4.91 -21.28
C VAL A 476 -21.74 3.85 -22.28
N GLU A 477 -20.75 3.19 -22.89
CA GLU A 477 -20.94 2.17 -23.92
C GLU A 477 -20.30 0.84 -23.51
N ASN A 478 -20.95 -0.28 -23.85
CA ASN A 478 -20.41 -1.64 -23.64
C ASN A 478 -20.03 -1.91 -22.16
N LEU A 479 -20.98 -1.70 -21.26
CA LEU A 479 -20.88 -2.11 -19.85
C LEU A 479 -21.54 -3.47 -19.67
N SER A 480 -20.87 -4.43 -19.00
CA SER A 480 -21.42 -5.75 -18.66
C SER A 480 -21.09 -6.16 -17.21
N PHE A 481 -21.96 -7.04 -16.67
CA PHE A 481 -21.77 -7.70 -15.37
C PHE A 481 -21.92 -9.23 -15.59
N GLU A 482 -20.82 -9.98 -15.33
CA GLU A 482 -20.66 -11.40 -15.63
C GLU A 482 -20.42 -12.29 -14.39
#